data_79e10649e9ffa3bf154721c1c974bd52
#
_entry.id   79e10649e9ffa3bf154721c1c974bd52
#
_cell.length_a   1.000
_cell.length_b   1.000
_cell.length_c   1.000
_cell.angle_alpha   90.00
_cell.angle_beta   90.00
_cell.angle_gamma   90.00
#
_symmetry.space_group_name_H-M   'P 1'
#
loop_
_entity.id
_entity.type
_entity.pdbx_description
1 polymer ?
#
loop_
_entity_poly.entity_id
_entity_poly.type
_entity_poly.pdbx_seq_one_letter_code
_entity_poly.pdbx_strand_id
1 'polypeptide(L)'
;LWAKKYLKKKGSVIVLTGDGEFQEGQIFEALQTVAHQKLNDLIVIMDHNKIQSSQYVKKIVDLLDLKRKIKSFGWHVERCDGHNFKKIDMTFKKISRIKNKPKFIIADTVKGKGVNFMEHTKVMKSNKYYNWHAGAPSENNFQKAQSILLKKIELFQKKIKFKNLKITEITSKEIDNNIEIH
;
A
#
# COMPACT_ATOMS: atom_id res chain seq x y z
N LEU A 1 2.83 6.79 18.83
CA LEU A 1 4.21 6.45 19.31
C LEU A 1 4.57 7.14 20.61
N TRP A 2 4.31 8.44 20.79
CA TRP A 2 4.56 9.14 22.04
C TRP A 2 3.83 8.50 23.22
N ALA A 3 2.52 8.28 23.11
CA ALA A 3 1.74 7.60 24.15
C ALA A 3 2.34 6.23 24.50
N LYS A 4 2.76 5.45 23.49
CA LYS A 4 3.43 4.17 23.69
C LYS A 4 4.73 4.33 24.47
N LYS A 5 5.59 5.27 24.09
CA LYS A 5 6.88 5.52 24.73
C LYS A 5 6.71 5.94 26.19
N TYR A 6 5.82 6.88 26.49
CA TYR A 6 5.61 7.40 27.84
C TYR A 6 4.73 6.51 28.71
N LEU A 7 3.69 5.88 28.13
CA LEU A 7 2.80 4.98 28.87
C LEU A 7 3.28 3.53 28.89
N LYS A 8 4.48 3.25 28.37
CA LYS A 8 5.10 1.91 28.31
C LYS A 8 4.19 0.83 27.68
N LYS A 9 3.33 1.21 26.75
CA LYS A 9 2.43 0.26 26.06
C LYS A 9 3.21 -0.65 25.11
N LYS A 10 2.79 -1.91 25.01
CA LYS A 10 3.33 -2.88 24.04
C LYS A 10 2.72 -2.67 22.65
N GLY A 11 3.34 -3.23 21.61
CA GLY A 11 2.88 -3.18 20.24
C GLY A 11 3.76 -2.36 19.30
N SER A 12 3.45 -2.35 18.03
CA SER A 12 4.10 -1.52 17.00
C SER A 12 3.07 -0.55 16.40
N VAL A 13 3.54 0.56 15.89
CA VAL A 13 2.73 1.48 15.10
C VAL A 13 3.11 1.29 13.64
N ILE A 14 2.12 1.02 12.80
CA ILE A 14 2.31 0.83 11.37
C ILE A 14 1.65 2.01 10.65
N VAL A 15 2.40 2.65 9.76
CA VAL A 15 1.93 3.75 8.90
C VAL A 15 2.04 3.29 7.46
N LEU A 16 0.96 3.39 6.70
CA LEU A 16 0.95 3.19 5.25
C LEU A 16 0.98 4.55 4.57
N THR A 17 1.87 4.72 3.61
CA THR A 17 2.04 5.96 2.84
C THR A 17 2.18 5.66 1.35
N GLY A 18 1.85 6.63 0.50
CA GLY A 18 2.10 6.56 -0.94
C GLY A 18 3.48 7.11 -1.33
N ASP A 19 3.94 6.77 -2.51
CA ASP A 19 5.21 7.29 -3.04
C ASP A 19 5.13 8.77 -3.44
N GLY A 20 3.98 9.25 -3.95
CA GLY A 20 3.77 10.67 -4.21
C GLY A 20 3.77 11.53 -2.94
N GLU A 21 3.29 10.99 -1.83
CA GLU A 21 3.31 11.62 -0.51
C GLU A 21 4.74 11.88 -0.01
N PHE A 22 5.71 11.09 -0.46
CA PHE A 22 7.13 11.27 -0.15
C PHE A 22 7.79 12.50 -0.81
N GLN A 23 7.04 13.30 -1.55
CA GLN A 23 7.47 14.61 -2.03
C GLN A 23 7.19 15.73 -1.00
N GLU A 24 6.38 15.45 0.02
CA GLU A 24 6.05 16.38 1.09
C GLU A 24 7.22 16.57 2.06
N GLY A 25 7.58 17.82 2.34
CA GLY A 25 8.71 18.15 3.24
C GLY A 25 8.54 17.59 4.65
N GLN A 26 7.31 17.61 5.18
CA GLN A 26 6.97 17.07 6.50
C GLN A 26 7.34 15.59 6.69
N ILE A 27 7.38 14.81 5.61
CA ILE A 27 7.81 13.40 5.68
C ILE A 27 9.29 13.32 6.09
N PHE A 28 10.15 14.14 5.50
CA PHE A 28 11.58 14.17 5.80
C PHE A 28 11.86 14.70 7.23
N GLU A 29 11.10 15.69 7.68
CA GLU A 29 11.14 16.19 9.06
C GLU A 29 10.74 15.08 10.05
N ALA A 30 9.66 14.34 9.73
CA ALA A 30 9.21 13.20 10.53
C ALA A 30 10.26 12.07 10.58
N LEU A 31 10.89 11.73 9.44
CA LEU A 31 11.94 10.70 9.38
C LEU A 31 13.12 11.04 10.31
N GLN A 32 13.55 12.31 10.31
CA GLN A 32 14.63 12.81 11.17
C GLN A 32 14.24 12.75 12.63
N THR A 33 13.06 13.26 12.98
CA THR A 33 12.53 13.30 14.35
C THR A 33 12.39 11.88 14.94
N VAL A 34 11.82 10.95 14.18
CA VAL A 34 11.62 9.56 14.60
C VAL A 34 12.95 8.86 14.90
N ALA A 35 13.95 9.07 14.04
CA ALA A 35 15.28 8.50 14.25
C ALA A 35 15.98 9.10 15.48
N HIS A 36 15.95 10.43 15.62
CA HIS A 36 16.53 11.13 16.78
C HIS A 36 15.90 10.69 18.09
N GLN A 37 14.56 10.60 18.13
CA GLN A 37 13.81 10.20 19.30
C GLN A 37 13.83 8.68 19.57
N LYS A 38 14.53 7.90 18.74
CA LYS A 38 14.63 6.43 18.83
C LYS A 38 13.27 5.75 18.95
N LEU A 39 12.29 6.20 18.14
CA LEU A 39 10.95 5.62 18.09
C LEU A 39 10.95 4.30 17.30
N ASN A 40 11.68 3.32 17.82
CA ASN A 40 12.04 2.08 17.11
C ASN A 40 10.86 1.14 16.86
N ASP A 41 9.70 1.36 17.47
CA ASP A 41 8.48 0.57 17.24
C ASP A 41 7.64 1.05 16.03
N LEU A 42 8.11 2.08 15.32
CA LEU A 42 7.49 2.55 14.10
C LEU A 42 7.92 1.68 12.91
N ILE A 43 6.93 1.28 12.13
CA ILE A 43 7.09 0.64 10.83
C ILE A 43 6.35 1.50 9.81
N VAL A 44 7.05 2.04 8.83
CA VAL A 44 6.43 2.72 7.69
C VAL A 44 6.45 1.78 6.50
N ILE A 45 5.34 1.66 5.80
CA ILE A 45 5.20 0.90 4.55
C ILE A 45 4.82 1.88 3.45
N MET A 46 5.66 1.98 2.44
CA MET A 46 5.37 2.78 1.25
C MET A 46 4.75 1.89 0.16
N ASP A 47 3.55 2.22 -0.27
CA ASP A 47 2.99 1.73 -1.53
C ASP A 47 3.73 2.41 -2.70
N HIS A 48 4.78 1.75 -3.19
CA HIS A 48 5.61 2.27 -4.28
C HIS A 48 5.06 1.81 -5.62
N ASN A 49 3.90 2.35 -6.00
CA ASN A 49 3.24 2.05 -7.26
C ASN A 49 3.70 2.94 -8.43
N LYS A 50 4.53 3.95 -8.17
CA LYS A 50 5.17 4.85 -9.15
C LYS A 50 4.23 5.83 -9.86
N ILE A 51 2.97 5.89 -9.44
CA ILE A 51 1.95 6.77 -10.02
C ILE A 51 1.42 7.73 -8.96
N GLN A 52 1.55 9.01 -9.21
CA GLN A 52 0.96 10.10 -8.43
C GLN A 52 -0.15 10.75 -9.25
N SER A 53 -1.38 10.72 -8.72
CA SER A 53 -2.57 11.16 -9.46
C SER A 53 -2.67 10.48 -10.83
N SER A 54 -2.38 11.18 -11.90
CA SER A 54 -2.48 10.69 -13.28
C SER A 54 -1.15 10.47 -13.99
N GLN A 55 0.00 10.69 -13.32
CA GLN A 55 1.31 10.66 -13.95
C GLN A 55 2.34 9.86 -13.13
N TYR A 56 3.42 9.44 -13.76
CA TYR A 56 4.55 8.84 -13.06
C TYR A 56 5.17 9.82 -12.06
N VAL A 57 5.39 9.37 -10.82
CA VAL A 57 6.08 10.13 -9.76
C VAL A 57 7.40 10.70 -10.29
N LYS A 58 8.19 9.89 -11.00
CA LYS A 58 9.47 10.32 -11.60
C LYS A 58 9.35 11.49 -12.56
N LYS A 59 8.20 11.67 -13.22
CA LYS A 59 7.98 12.81 -14.15
C LYS A 59 7.52 14.09 -13.43
N ILE A 60 7.01 13.96 -12.22
CA ILE A 60 6.57 15.09 -11.39
C ILE A 60 7.75 15.58 -10.56
N VAL A 61 8.21 14.73 -9.62
CA VAL A 61 9.45 14.93 -8.84
C VAL A 61 10.10 13.56 -8.65
N ASP A 62 11.31 13.37 -9.17
CA ASP A 62 12.03 12.12 -9.02
C ASP A 62 12.49 11.93 -7.56
N LEU A 63 12.06 10.87 -6.94
CA LEU A 63 12.46 10.52 -5.58
C LEU A 63 13.87 9.90 -5.51
N LEU A 64 14.50 9.65 -6.65
CA LEU A 64 15.85 9.07 -6.76
C LEU A 64 15.98 7.72 -6.02
N ASP A 65 17.14 7.43 -5.42
CA ASP A 65 17.35 6.22 -4.61
C ASP A 65 16.68 6.39 -3.23
N LEU A 66 15.40 6.03 -3.15
CA LEU A 66 14.61 6.04 -1.91
C LEU A 66 15.26 5.24 -0.79
N LYS A 67 15.80 4.06 -1.10
CA LYS A 67 16.41 3.20 -0.09
C LYS A 67 17.60 3.87 0.57
N ARG A 68 18.47 4.47 -0.23
CA ARG A 68 19.66 5.19 0.25
C ARG A 68 19.25 6.46 1.01
N LYS A 69 18.31 7.22 0.46
CA LYS A 69 17.78 8.45 1.06
C LYS A 69 17.20 8.18 2.47
N ILE A 70 16.32 7.19 2.61
CA ILE A 70 15.71 6.87 3.90
C ILE A 70 16.73 6.30 4.89
N LYS A 71 17.69 5.50 4.41
CA LYS A 71 18.78 5.01 5.24
C LYS A 71 19.65 6.12 5.82
N SER A 72 19.87 7.22 5.09
CA SER A 72 20.68 8.35 5.57
C SER A 72 20.06 9.06 6.78
N PHE A 73 18.73 8.95 6.98
CA PHE A 73 18.05 9.39 8.18
C PHE A 73 18.18 8.43 9.39
N GLY A 74 18.95 7.33 9.25
CA GLY A 74 19.14 6.37 10.34
C GLY A 74 18.13 5.22 10.43
N TRP A 75 17.25 5.08 9.43
CA TRP A 75 16.25 4.01 9.37
C TRP A 75 16.81 2.69 8.84
N HIS A 76 16.23 1.58 9.31
CA HIS A 76 16.40 0.29 8.63
C HIS A 76 15.41 0.18 7.47
N VAL A 77 15.89 -0.11 6.26
CA VAL A 77 15.07 -0.11 5.04
C VAL A 77 15.14 -1.45 4.34
N GLU A 78 13.99 -2.05 4.13
CA GLU A 78 13.80 -3.22 3.27
C GLU A 78 12.95 -2.86 2.04
N ARG A 79 13.10 -3.67 0.99
CA ARG A 79 12.29 -3.54 -0.24
C ARG A 79 11.79 -4.90 -0.65
N CYS A 80 10.51 -5.00 -1.02
CA CYS A 80 9.89 -6.24 -1.44
C CYS A 80 8.84 -6.03 -2.53
N ASP A 81 8.47 -7.10 -3.19
CA ASP A 81 7.29 -7.15 -4.05
C ASP A 81 6.03 -7.10 -3.19
N GLY A 82 5.28 -5.98 -3.28
CA GLY A 82 4.07 -5.72 -2.51
C GLY A 82 2.85 -6.56 -2.94
N HIS A 83 2.96 -7.32 -4.03
CA HIS A 83 1.91 -8.25 -4.47
C HIS A 83 2.21 -9.71 -4.12
N ASN A 84 3.31 -9.98 -3.41
CA ASN A 84 3.70 -11.32 -3.01
C ASN A 84 3.65 -11.48 -1.49
N PHE A 85 2.59 -12.12 -0.98
CA PHE A 85 2.39 -12.33 0.46
C PHE A 85 3.56 -13.04 1.14
N LYS A 86 4.20 -14.01 0.47
CA LYS A 86 5.37 -14.71 1.02
C LYS A 86 6.57 -13.75 1.20
N LYS A 87 6.82 -12.87 0.22
CA LYS A 87 7.88 -11.87 0.32
C LYS A 87 7.57 -10.81 1.38
N ILE A 88 6.32 -10.41 1.51
CA ILE A 88 5.87 -9.49 2.57
C ILE A 88 6.12 -10.12 3.94
N ASP A 89 5.65 -11.36 4.18
CA ASP A 89 5.87 -12.09 5.43
C ASP A 89 7.34 -12.24 5.78
N MET A 90 8.17 -12.64 4.81
CA MET A 90 9.62 -12.73 4.99
C MET A 90 10.24 -11.38 5.37
N THR A 91 9.75 -10.27 4.78
CA THR A 91 10.21 -8.93 5.10
C THR A 91 9.84 -8.54 6.52
N PHE A 92 8.60 -8.81 6.96
CA PHE A 92 8.18 -8.59 8.34
C PHE A 92 9.00 -9.41 9.33
N LYS A 93 9.24 -10.69 9.05
CA LYS A 93 10.13 -11.56 9.87
C LYS A 93 11.55 -11.00 9.97
N LYS A 94 12.07 -10.41 8.90
CA LYS A 94 13.40 -9.79 8.88
C LYS A 94 13.43 -8.53 9.75
N ILE A 95 12.50 -7.60 9.55
CA ILE A 95 12.48 -6.35 10.29
C ILE A 95 12.12 -6.52 11.78
N SER A 96 11.40 -7.59 12.16
CA SER A 96 11.06 -7.88 13.55
C SER A 96 12.29 -8.12 14.43
N ARG A 97 13.41 -8.54 13.82
CA ARG A 97 14.70 -8.75 14.49
C ARG A 97 15.45 -7.43 14.75
N ILE A 98 15.05 -6.34 14.10
CA ILE A 98 15.69 -5.03 14.24
C ILE A 98 15.05 -4.29 15.42
N LYS A 99 15.79 -4.07 16.49
CA LYS A 99 15.28 -3.47 17.73
C LYS A 99 15.75 -2.02 17.97
N ASN A 100 16.81 -1.62 17.30
CA ASN A 100 17.51 -0.37 17.57
C ASN A 100 17.29 0.74 16.53
N LYS A 101 16.39 0.52 15.56
CA LYS A 101 16.09 1.49 14.50
C LYS A 101 14.60 1.44 14.14
N PRO A 102 13.99 2.57 13.74
CA PRO A 102 12.70 2.56 13.06
C PRO A 102 12.83 1.82 11.71
N LYS A 103 11.74 1.24 11.23
CA LYS A 103 11.72 0.35 10.07
C LYS A 103 10.93 0.97 8.93
N PHE A 104 11.44 0.81 7.72
CA PHE A 104 10.81 1.25 6.50
C PHE A 104 10.76 0.12 5.48
N ILE A 105 9.59 -0.14 4.93
CA ILE A 105 9.37 -1.11 3.86
C ILE A 105 8.97 -0.36 2.59
N ILE A 106 9.74 -0.51 1.52
CA ILE A 106 9.34 -0.07 0.19
C ILE A 106 8.67 -1.28 -0.48
N ALA A 107 7.35 -1.24 -0.59
CA ALA A 107 6.57 -2.28 -1.25
C ALA A 107 6.36 -1.90 -2.72
N ASP A 108 7.07 -2.56 -3.64
CA ASP A 108 6.85 -2.35 -5.06
C ASP A 108 5.51 -2.94 -5.48
N THR A 109 4.65 -2.10 -6.04
CA THR A 109 3.29 -2.46 -6.44
C THR A 109 2.95 -1.98 -7.85
N VAL A 110 1.81 -2.42 -8.33
CA VAL A 110 1.21 -1.99 -9.59
C VAL A 110 -0.14 -1.37 -9.28
N LYS A 111 -0.31 -0.07 -9.53
CA LYS A 111 -1.61 0.61 -9.36
C LYS A 111 -2.65 -0.02 -10.27
N GLY A 112 -3.83 -0.36 -9.70
CA GLY A 112 -4.90 -1.05 -10.41
C GLY A 112 -4.68 -2.56 -10.56
N LYS A 113 -3.76 -3.15 -9.78
CA LYS A 113 -3.46 -4.59 -9.81
C LYS A 113 -4.70 -5.44 -9.64
N GLY A 114 -4.85 -6.40 -10.54
CA GLY A 114 -5.98 -7.33 -10.51
C GLY A 114 -6.98 -7.11 -11.65
N VAL A 115 -7.13 -5.87 -12.10
CA VAL A 115 -7.99 -5.51 -13.24
C VAL A 115 -7.12 -5.05 -14.40
N ASN A 116 -6.97 -5.88 -15.40
CA ASN A 116 -6.00 -5.70 -16.49
C ASN A 116 -6.05 -4.32 -17.17
N PHE A 117 -7.24 -3.81 -17.45
CA PHE A 117 -7.41 -2.51 -18.11
C PHE A 117 -7.24 -1.31 -17.17
N MET A 118 -7.06 -1.54 -15.85
CA MET A 118 -6.75 -0.53 -14.84
C MET A 118 -5.28 -0.57 -14.39
N GLU A 119 -4.52 -1.63 -14.70
CA GLU A 119 -3.11 -1.72 -14.32
C GLU A 119 -2.30 -0.62 -15.02
N HIS A 120 -1.65 0.26 -14.25
CA HIS A 120 -0.88 1.38 -14.83
C HIS A 120 0.18 0.91 -15.82
N THR A 121 0.78 -0.25 -15.60
CA THR A 121 1.79 -0.85 -16.49
C THR A 121 1.26 -1.18 -17.88
N LYS A 122 -0.06 -1.28 -18.04
CA LYS A 122 -0.75 -1.49 -19.32
C LYS A 122 -1.35 -0.19 -19.85
N VAL A 123 -2.09 0.53 -18.99
CA VAL A 123 -2.76 1.79 -19.34
C VAL A 123 -1.75 2.82 -19.85
N MET A 124 -0.62 2.98 -19.17
CA MET A 124 0.38 3.99 -19.50
C MET A 124 1.27 3.65 -20.71
N LYS A 125 1.08 2.48 -21.34
CA LYS A 125 1.73 2.14 -22.61
C LYS A 125 1.11 2.87 -23.79
N SER A 126 -0.21 3.04 -23.77
CA SER A 126 -1.00 3.67 -24.82
C SER A 126 -1.50 5.07 -24.47
N ASN A 127 -1.60 5.39 -23.19
CA ASN A 127 -2.13 6.66 -22.71
C ASN A 127 -1.05 7.52 -22.06
N LYS A 128 -1.15 8.84 -22.28
CA LYS A 128 -0.26 9.84 -21.65
C LYS A 128 -0.50 9.93 -20.14
N TYR A 129 -1.74 9.68 -19.68
CA TYR A 129 -2.17 9.84 -18.29
C TYR A 129 -2.87 8.58 -17.79
N TYR A 130 -2.78 8.36 -16.48
CA TYR A 130 -3.49 7.30 -15.77
C TYR A 130 -4.89 7.78 -15.37
N ASN A 131 -5.93 7.14 -15.87
CA ASN A 131 -7.32 7.63 -15.78
C ASN A 131 -8.13 7.01 -14.63
N TRP A 132 -7.51 6.15 -13.79
CA TRP A 132 -8.20 5.40 -12.74
C TRP A 132 -7.78 5.82 -11.33
N HIS A 133 -7.32 7.07 -11.16
CA HIS A 133 -6.90 7.54 -9.83
C HIS A 133 -8.08 8.04 -9.00
N ALA A 134 -9.00 8.77 -9.62
CA ALA A 134 -10.14 9.39 -8.94
C ALA A 134 -11.40 9.23 -9.78
N GLY A 135 -12.56 9.34 -9.12
CA GLY A 135 -13.86 9.14 -9.73
C GLY A 135 -14.30 7.69 -9.78
N ALA A 136 -15.61 7.46 -9.82
CA ALA A 136 -16.18 6.14 -10.03
C ALA A 136 -15.98 5.71 -11.49
N PRO A 137 -15.71 4.44 -11.76
CA PRO A 137 -15.75 3.92 -13.12
C PRO A 137 -17.18 4.00 -13.70
N SER A 138 -17.30 4.07 -15.03
CA SER A 138 -18.61 3.90 -15.66
C SER A 138 -19.19 2.51 -15.32
N GLU A 139 -20.52 2.38 -15.34
CA GLU A 139 -21.21 1.12 -15.05
C GLU A 139 -20.62 -0.05 -15.86
N ASN A 140 -20.39 0.12 -17.15
CA ASN A 140 -19.79 -0.90 -18.02
C ASN A 140 -18.39 -1.31 -17.53
N ASN A 141 -17.55 -0.34 -17.14
CA ASN A 141 -16.21 -0.63 -16.63
C ASN A 141 -16.25 -1.28 -15.25
N PHE A 142 -17.22 -0.90 -14.41
CA PHE A 142 -17.45 -1.53 -13.12
C PHE A 142 -17.81 -3.01 -13.27
N GLN A 143 -18.83 -3.32 -14.07
CA GLN A 143 -19.28 -4.69 -14.33
C GLN A 143 -18.17 -5.54 -14.96
N LYS A 144 -17.39 -4.97 -15.88
CA LYS A 144 -16.23 -5.64 -16.47
C LYS A 144 -15.15 -5.94 -15.43
N ALA A 145 -14.85 -4.99 -14.53
CA ALA A 145 -13.87 -5.18 -13.46
C ALA A 145 -14.35 -6.25 -12.46
N GLN A 146 -15.61 -6.19 -12.05
CA GLN A 146 -16.26 -7.16 -11.16
C GLN A 146 -16.18 -8.58 -11.76
N SER A 147 -16.58 -8.76 -13.02
CA SER A 147 -16.51 -10.05 -13.72
C SER A 147 -15.08 -10.63 -13.74
N ILE A 148 -14.06 -9.78 -13.99
CA ILE A 148 -12.66 -10.20 -13.97
C ILE A 148 -12.25 -10.69 -12.57
N LEU A 149 -12.64 -9.95 -11.52
CA LEU A 149 -12.28 -10.29 -10.13
C LEU A 149 -13.01 -11.55 -9.65
N LEU A 150 -14.30 -11.68 -9.90
CA LEU A 150 -15.08 -12.87 -9.55
C LEU A 150 -14.49 -14.12 -10.20
N LYS A 151 -14.19 -14.07 -11.49
CA LYS A 151 -13.54 -15.19 -12.20
C LYS A 151 -12.19 -15.58 -11.56
N LYS A 152 -11.40 -14.60 -11.11
CA LYS A 152 -10.13 -14.88 -10.41
C LYS A 152 -10.36 -15.53 -9.04
N ILE A 153 -11.37 -15.08 -8.29
CA ILE A 153 -11.73 -15.66 -7.00
C ILE A 153 -12.15 -17.12 -7.18
N GLU A 154 -13.02 -17.43 -8.16
CA GLU A 154 -13.45 -18.80 -8.46
C GLU A 154 -12.27 -19.71 -8.79
N LEU A 155 -11.35 -19.24 -9.66
CA LEU A 155 -10.13 -19.99 -9.99
C LEU A 155 -9.25 -20.25 -8.78
N PHE A 156 -9.13 -19.24 -7.90
CA PHE A 156 -8.36 -19.37 -6.67
C PHE A 156 -9.01 -20.33 -5.68
N GLN A 157 -10.34 -20.26 -5.51
CA GLN A 157 -11.10 -21.19 -4.66
C GLN A 157 -10.93 -22.65 -5.11
N LYS A 158 -11.03 -22.90 -6.44
CA LYS A 158 -10.77 -24.23 -7.00
C LYS A 158 -9.37 -24.73 -6.67
N LYS A 159 -8.36 -23.84 -6.75
CA LYS A 159 -6.95 -24.20 -6.47
C LYS A 159 -6.71 -24.56 -5.02
N ILE A 160 -7.32 -23.86 -4.07
CA ILE A 160 -7.12 -24.10 -2.62
C ILE A 160 -8.14 -25.09 -2.04
N LYS A 161 -9.04 -25.66 -2.86
CA LYS A 161 -10.13 -26.55 -2.43
C LYS A 161 -11.05 -25.96 -1.36
N PHE A 162 -11.16 -24.63 -1.32
CA PHE A 162 -12.00 -23.91 -0.36
C PHE A 162 -13.43 -23.78 -0.92
N LYS A 163 -14.40 -24.47 -0.31
CA LYS A 163 -15.76 -24.60 -0.84
C LYS A 163 -16.77 -23.53 -0.39
N ASN A 164 -16.42 -22.68 0.59
CA ASN A 164 -17.44 -21.93 1.36
C ASN A 164 -17.38 -20.39 1.26
N LEU A 165 -16.68 -19.80 0.30
CA LEU A 165 -16.84 -18.36 0.05
C LEU A 165 -18.12 -18.12 -0.76
N LYS A 166 -19.19 -17.76 -0.08
CA LYS A 166 -20.38 -17.19 -0.74
C LYS A 166 -20.12 -15.70 -0.93
N ILE A 167 -20.12 -15.25 -2.17
CA ILE A 167 -20.12 -13.83 -2.52
C ILE A 167 -21.58 -13.44 -2.59
N THR A 168 -22.02 -12.58 -1.66
CA THR A 168 -23.37 -12.02 -1.65
C THR A 168 -23.28 -10.60 -2.18
N GLU A 169 -24.09 -10.24 -3.16
CA GLU A 169 -24.30 -8.84 -3.52
C GLU A 169 -25.08 -8.18 -2.39
N ILE A 170 -24.48 -7.15 -1.79
CA ILE A 170 -25.15 -6.32 -0.79
C ILE A 170 -25.76 -5.15 -1.56
N THR A 171 -27.07 -5.01 -1.49
CA THR A 171 -27.78 -3.88 -2.09
C THR A 171 -27.53 -2.60 -1.27
N SER A 172 -27.64 -1.42 -1.91
CA SER A 172 -27.47 -0.14 -1.22
C SER A 172 -28.37 0.00 0.01
N LYS A 173 -29.58 -0.54 -0.03
CA LYS A 173 -30.51 -0.58 1.12
C LYS A 173 -30.03 -1.42 2.30
N GLU A 174 -29.26 -2.48 2.05
CA GLU A 174 -28.70 -3.31 3.13
C GLU A 174 -27.47 -2.63 3.76
N ILE A 175 -26.74 -1.79 3.00
CA ILE A 175 -25.63 -0.99 3.54
C ILE A 175 -26.16 0.08 4.49
N ASP A 176 -27.22 0.80 4.11
CA ASP A 176 -27.80 1.88 4.92
C ASP A 176 -28.39 1.39 6.25
N ASN A 177 -28.88 0.13 6.31
CA ASN A 177 -29.43 -0.47 7.51
C ASN A 177 -28.37 -1.04 8.49
N ASN A 178 -27.11 -1.18 8.06
CA ASN A 178 -26.04 -1.77 8.86
C ASN A 178 -24.94 -0.77 9.30
N ILE A 179 -25.10 0.52 8.96
CA ILE A 179 -24.17 1.56 9.44
C ILE A 179 -24.77 2.14 10.74
N GLU A 180 -24.51 1.48 11.86
CA GLU A 180 -24.57 2.16 13.16
C GLU A 180 -23.32 3.02 13.30
N ILE A 181 -23.51 4.33 13.26
CA ILE A 181 -22.45 5.31 13.56
C ILE A 181 -22.26 5.32 15.08
N HIS A 182 -21.20 4.68 15.55
CA HIS A 182 -20.71 4.80 16.93
C HIS A 182 -19.70 5.94 17.06
#